data_9c41f509c59ab232d4af16e548374447
#
_entry.id   9c41f509c59ab232d4af16e548374447
#
_cell.length_a   1.000
_cell.length_b   1.000
_cell.length_c   1.000
_cell.angle_alpha   90.00
_cell.angle_beta   90.00
_cell.angle_gamma   90.00
#
_symmetry.space_group_name_H-M   'P 1'
#
loop_
_entity.id
_entity.type
_entity.pdbx_description
1 polymer ?
#
loop_
_entity_poly.entity_id
_entity_poly.type
_entity_poly.pdbx_seq_one_letter_code
_entity_poly.pdbx_strand_id
1 'polypeptide(L)'
;HFEARRQRQMCIRDSLSTEKLNRIINIDEKNHQVITEPGVITQNLQDAVKEKGLFYPPDPASRGSCFIGGNIAENSGGPKAVKYGVTNEYVLNLEVVLPNGEIIWTGANVIKNATGYNLTQLLVGSEGTLGIVTKIVLKLITHPTHDMLMLVPFYEAKEACQAVSAIFRAGIVPSGLEFMERDALLLAQEFTEDYSVKVADSHEAHLLIEVD
;
A
#
# COMPACT_ATOMS: atom_id res chain seq x y z
N HIS A 1 -24.67 6.63 -32.06
CA HIS A 1 -25.72 6.05 -31.21
C HIS A 1 -25.46 4.60 -30.82
N PHE A 2 -24.74 3.82 -31.63
CA PHE A 2 -24.43 2.41 -31.33
C PHE A 2 -23.23 2.30 -30.38
N GLU A 3 -22.23 3.17 -30.48
CA GLU A 3 -21.10 3.26 -29.56
C GLU A 3 -21.52 3.73 -28.15
N ALA A 4 -22.41 4.71 -28.07
CA ALA A 4 -22.93 5.15 -26.79
C ALA A 4 -23.78 4.08 -26.06
N ARG A 5 -24.44 3.16 -26.82
CA ARG A 5 -25.15 2.02 -26.24
C ARG A 5 -24.19 0.89 -25.84
N ARG A 6 -23.10 0.65 -26.57
CA ARG A 6 -22.05 -0.29 -26.18
C ARG A 6 -21.28 0.18 -24.96
N GLN A 7 -20.96 1.46 -24.88
CA GLN A 7 -20.43 2.09 -23.66
C GLN A 7 -21.38 1.96 -22.48
N ARG A 8 -22.69 2.10 -22.69
CA ARG A 8 -23.70 1.89 -21.63
C ARG A 8 -23.87 0.44 -21.22
N GLN A 9 -23.54 -0.52 -22.06
CA GLN A 9 -23.65 -1.96 -21.73
C GLN A 9 -22.35 -2.55 -21.18
N MET A 10 -21.17 -2.06 -21.60
CA MET A 10 -19.87 -2.44 -21.02
C MET A 10 -19.45 -1.56 -19.83
N CYS A 11 -19.90 -0.33 -19.84
CA CYS A 11 -19.78 0.61 -18.72
C CYS A 11 -21.20 1.12 -18.48
N ILE A 12 -22.04 0.33 -17.82
CA ILE A 12 -23.23 0.83 -17.12
C ILE A 12 -22.78 1.85 -16.06
N ARG A 13 -21.55 2.32 -16.13
CA ARG A 13 -20.81 3.10 -15.16
C ARG A 13 -20.07 4.17 -15.92
N ASP A 14 -20.48 5.37 -15.71
CA ASP A 14 -19.63 6.50 -16.02
C ASP A 14 -18.44 6.44 -15.05
N SER A 15 -17.23 6.68 -15.55
CA SER A 15 -16.06 6.80 -14.68
C SER A 15 -16.09 8.16 -14.02
N LEU A 16 -16.06 8.18 -12.67
CA LEU A 16 -15.85 9.40 -11.90
C LEU A 16 -14.36 9.51 -11.56
N SER A 17 -13.68 10.52 -12.13
CA SER A 17 -12.30 10.80 -11.76
C SER A 17 -12.24 11.61 -10.47
N THR A 18 -11.40 11.17 -9.52
CA THR A 18 -11.10 11.88 -8.28
C THR A 18 -9.80 12.70 -8.34
N GLU A 19 -9.15 12.79 -9.49
CA GLU A 19 -7.85 13.47 -9.67
C GLU A 19 -7.84 14.91 -9.16
N LYS A 20 -8.97 15.61 -9.21
CA LYS A 20 -9.11 16.99 -8.71
C LYS A 20 -9.25 17.08 -7.19
N LEU A 21 -9.52 15.97 -6.51
CA LEU A 21 -9.55 15.86 -5.06
C LEU A 21 -8.16 15.39 -4.59
N ASN A 22 -7.15 16.26 -4.66
CA ASN A 22 -5.73 15.89 -4.53
C ASN A 22 -4.98 16.66 -3.44
N ARG A 23 -5.69 17.12 -2.42
CA ARG A 23 -5.09 17.88 -1.32
C ARG A 23 -4.75 16.99 -0.14
N ILE A 24 -3.56 17.16 0.42
CA ILE A 24 -3.25 16.76 1.80
C ILE A 24 -3.82 17.89 2.68
N ILE A 25 -4.91 17.62 3.37
CA ILE A 25 -5.70 18.65 4.08
C ILE A 25 -5.02 19.04 5.38
N ASN A 26 -4.55 18.04 6.14
CA ASN A 26 -3.90 18.26 7.43
C ASN A 26 -3.03 17.05 7.82
N ILE A 27 -1.84 17.32 8.35
CA ILE A 27 -0.99 16.31 9.00
C ILE A 27 -0.98 16.66 10.49
N ASP A 28 -1.60 15.80 11.30
CA ASP A 28 -1.64 15.94 12.76
C ASP A 28 -0.51 15.12 13.39
N GLU A 29 0.61 15.80 13.62
CA GLU A 29 1.81 15.18 14.20
C GLU A 29 1.57 14.67 15.62
N LYS A 30 0.65 15.31 16.40
CA LYS A 30 0.38 14.94 17.79
C LYS A 30 -0.43 13.66 17.89
N ASN A 31 -1.39 13.48 16.98
CA ASN A 31 -2.27 12.31 16.97
C ASN A 31 -1.82 11.25 15.96
N HIS A 32 -0.70 11.47 15.26
CA HIS A 32 -0.17 10.58 14.24
C HIS A 32 -1.23 10.23 13.18
N GLN A 33 -1.80 11.26 12.57
CA GLN A 33 -2.86 11.12 11.57
C GLN A 33 -2.63 12.08 10.40
N VAL A 34 -3.14 11.69 9.24
CA VAL A 34 -3.24 12.59 8.09
C VAL A 34 -4.66 12.56 7.53
N ILE A 35 -5.19 13.73 7.21
CA ILE A 35 -6.44 13.89 6.48
C ILE A 35 -6.09 14.25 5.05
N THR A 36 -6.54 13.44 4.11
CA THR A 36 -6.21 13.58 2.68
C THR A 36 -7.43 13.34 1.81
N GLU A 37 -7.36 13.83 0.58
CA GLU A 37 -8.33 13.55 -0.48
C GLU A 37 -7.88 12.32 -1.30
N PRO A 38 -8.82 11.62 -1.97
CA PRO A 38 -8.54 10.36 -2.64
C PRO A 38 -7.61 10.44 -3.85
N GLY A 39 -7.51 11.59 -4.53
CA GLY A 39 -6.65 11.80 -5.70
C GLY A 39 -5.21 12.17 -5.36
N VAL A 40 -4.80 12.12 -4.11
CA VAL A 40 -3.39 12.31 -3.72
C VAL A 40 -2.59 11.08 -4.14
N ILE A 41 -1.44 11.31 -4.82
CA ILE A 41 -0.49 10.26 -5.17
C ILE A 41 0.13 9.71 -3.88
N THR A 42 0.20 8.39 -3.75
CA THR A 42 0.69 7.71 -2.55
C THR A 42 2.09 8.17 -2.16
N GLN A 43 3.02 8.26 -3.11
CA GLN A 43 4.38 8.75 -2.86
C GLN A 43 4.39 10.18 -2.31
N ASN A 44 3.57 11.08 -2.85
CA ASN A 44 3.51 12.46 -2.38
C ASN A 44 3.04 12.56 -0.92
N LEU A 45 2.09 11.70 -0.53
CA LEU A 45 1.66 11.62 0.86
C LEU A 45 2.77 11.07 1.75
N GLN A 46 3.44 10.00 1.33
CA GLN A 46 4.57 9.41 2.05
C GLN A 46 5.70 10.42 2.28
N ASP A 47 6.06 11.18 1.25
CA ASP A 47 7.11 12.20 1.35
C ASP A 47 6.70 13.33 2.31
N ALA A 48 5.47 13.82 2.21
CA ALA A 48 4.97 14.88 3.08
C ALA A 48 4.91 14.48 4.57
N VAL A 49 4.53 13.25 4.89
CA VAL A 49 4.51 12.78 6.29
C VAL A 49 5.91 12.45 6.80
N LYS A 50 6.82 12.01 5.92
CA LYS A 50 8.22 11.76 6.26
C LYS A 50 8.97 13.03 6.69
N GLU A 51 8.68 14.17 6.08
CA GLU A 51 9.23 15.48 6.49
C GLU A 51 8.85 15.84 7.95
N LYS A 52 7.78 15.20 8.47
CA LYS A 52 7.33 15.36 9.87
C LYS A 52 7.80 14.24 10.79
N GLY A 53 8.73 13.38 10.33
CA GLY A 53 9.20 12.22 11.10
C GLY A 53 8.16 11.11 11.24
N LEU A 54 7.10 11.13 10.41
CA LEU A 54 6.03 10.16 10.39
C LEU A 54 6.12 9.24 9.18
N PHE A 55 5.43 8.11 9.24
CA PHE A 55 5.48 7.09 8.21
C PHE A 55 4.08 6.54 7.89
N TYR A 56 3.77 6.43 6.60
CA TYR A 56 2.63 5.72 6.05
C TYR A 56 3.15 4.46 5.34
N PRO A 57 3.06 3.28 5.97
CA PRO A 57 3.74 2.07 5.50
C PRO A 57 3.25 1.45 4.18
N PRO A 58 1.94 1.45 3.83
CA PRO A 58 1.51 0.82 2.58
C PRO A 58 2.24 1.41 1.37
N ASP A 59 2.96 0.56 0.63
CA ASP A 59 3.86 0.96 -0.45
C ASP A 59 3.68 0.11 -1.71
N PRO A 60 2.51 0.15 -2.37
CA PRO A 60 2.31 -0.59 -3.61
C PRO A 60 3.40 -0.22 -4.64
N ALA A 61 3.79 -1.17 -5.49
CA ALA A 61 4.81 -0.96 -6.52
C ALA A 61 4.52 0.27 -7.41
N SER A 62 3.23 0.60 -7.57
CA SER A 62 2.74 1.77 -8.30
C SER A 62 2.69 3.07 -7.49
N ARG A 63 3.25 3.13 -6.27
CA ARG A 63 3.13 4.29 -5.35
C ARG A 63 3.43 5.65 -5.97
N GLY A 64 4.33 5.69 -6.97
CA GLY A 64 4.68 6.92 -7.69
C GLY A 64 3.58 7.44 -8.64
N SER A 65 2.55 6.65 -8.90
CA SER A 65 1.47 6.98 -9.84
C SER A 65 0.07 6.64 -9.33
N CYS A 66 -0.08 5.75 -8.37
CA CYS A 66 -1.39 5.39 -7.83
C CYS A 66 -1.90 6.43 -6.83
N PHE A 67 -3.21 6.54 -6.74
CA PHE A 67 -3.91 7.43 -5.81
C PHE A 67 -4.28 6.71 -4.51
N ILE A 68 -4.29 7.44 -3.40
CA ILE A 68 -4.73 6.92 -2.10
C ILE A 68 -6.16 6.35 -2.19
N GLY A 69 -7.06 6.98 -2.95
CA GLY A 69 -8.41 6.46 -3.16
C GLY A 69 -8.45 5.09 -3.84
N GLY A 70 -7.54 4.83 -4.79
CA GLY A 70 -7.36 3.51 -5.40
C GLY A 70 -6.85 2.49 -4.38
N ASN A 71 -5.86 2.86 -3.57
CA ASN A 71 -5.36 1.99 -2.50
C ASN A 71 -6.46 1.62 -1.50
N ILE A 72 -7.36 2.57 -1.16
CA ILE A 72 -8.54 2.30 -0.32
C ILE A 72 -9.48 1.33 -1.03
N ALA A 73 -9.81 1.59 -2.29
CA ALA A 73 -10.78 0.80 -3.04
C ALA A 73 -10.35 -0.67 -3.20
N GLU A 74 -9.05 -0.92 -3.38
CA GLU A 74 -8.48 -2.26 -3.59
C GLU A 74 -7.89 -2.89 -2.32
N ASN A 75 -7.81 -2.15 -1.22
CA ASN A 75 -7.07 -2.55 -0.02
C ASN A 75 -5.62 -2.91 -0.34
N SER A 76 -4.92 -2.05 -1.03
CA SER A 76 -3.59 -2.30 -1.56
C SER A 76 -2.58 -2.65 -0.48
N GLY A 77 -1.69 -3.58 -0.80
CA GLY A 77 -0.48 -3.89 -0.04
C GLY A 77 0.78 -3.42 -0.76
N GLY A 78 1.92 -4.01 -0.40
CA GLY A 78 3.23 -3.76 -0.99
C GLY A 78 4.27 -4.63 -0.30
N PRO A 79 5.56 -4.50 -0.65
CA PRO A 79 6.64 -5.28 -0.02
C PRO A 79 6.67 -5.15 1.50
N LYS A 80 6.34 -3.98 2.03
CA LYS A 80 6.29 -3.73 3.49
C LYS A 80 5.09 -4.35 4.19
N ALA A 81 4.14 -4.95 3.46
CA ALA A 81 2.98 -5.59 4.05
C ALA A 81 3.31 -6.78 4.97
N VAL A 82 4.46 -7.40 4.79
CA VAL A 82 4.94 -8.51 5.62
C VAL A 82 5.09 -8.12 7.10
N LYS A 83 5.47 -6.86 7.39
CA LYS A 83 5.58 -6.31 8.74
C LYS A 83 4.39 -5.42 9.10
N TYR A 84 4.01 -4.58 8.18
CA TYR A 84 3.13 -3.45 8.45
C TYR A 84 1.68 -3.69 8.04
N GLY A 85 1.38 -4.79 7.34
CA GLY A 85 0.04 -5.06 6.83
C GLY A 85 -0.32 -4.23 5.61
N VAL A 86 -1.59 -4.14 5.32
CA VAL A 86 -2.15 -3.52 4.11
C VAL A 86 -2.91 -2.23 4.44
N THR A 87 -3.44 -1.57 3.43
CA THR A 87 -4.10 -0.26 3.55
C THR A 87 -5.17 -0.21 4.64
N ASN A 88 -6.02 -1.24 4.80
CA ASN A 88 -7.11 -1.24 5.76
C ASN A 88 -6.66 -1.05 7.21
N GLU A 89 -5.44 -1.44 7.56
CA GLU A 89 -4.90 -1.31 8.92
C GLU A 89 -4.55 0.14 9.28
N TYR A 90 -4.52 1.01 8.27
CA TYR A 90 -4.18 2.43 8.42
C TYR A 90 -5.38 3.36 8.26
N VAL A 91 -6.52 2.87 7.78
CA VAL A 91 -7.71 3.71 7.59
C VAL A 91 -8.51 3.82 8.89
N LEU A 92 -8.54 5.03 9.45
CA LEU A 92 -9.30 5.33 10.66
C LEU A 92 -10.74 5.73 10.34
N ASN A 93 -10.95 6.53 9.29
CA ASN A 93 -12.23 7.09 8.96
C ASN A 93 -12.31 7.50 7.48
N LEU A 94 -13.49 7.45 6.91
CA LEU A 94 -13.76 7.85 5.54
C LEU A 94 -14.97 8.78 5.50
N GLU A 95 -14.86 9.90 4.76
CA GLU A 95 -16.04 10.64 4.29
C GLU A 95 -16.48 10.02 2.96
N VAL A 96 -17.72 9.62 2.88
CA VAL A 96 -18.24 8.84 1.74
C VAL A 96 -19.57 9.45 1.28
N VAL A 97 -19.72 9.60 -0.03
CA VAL A 97 -20.99 9.90 -0.67
C VAL A 97 -21.68 8.59 -1.02
N LEU A 98 -22.84 8.36 -0.44
CA LEU A 98 -23.65 7.16 -0.68
C LEU A 98 -24.46 7.27 -2.00
N PRO A 99 -25.00 6.16 -2.53
CA PRO A 99 -25.79 6.17 -3.77
C PRO A 99 -27.02 7.08 -3.74
N ASN A 100 -27.56 7.37 -2.56
CA ASN A 100 -28.68 8.30 -2.37
C ASN A 100 -28.25 9.78 -2.29
N GLY A 101 -26.92 10.07 -2.37
CA GLY A 101 -26.34 11.41 -2.28
C GLY A 101 -26.05 11.89 -0.86
N GLU A 102 -26.35 11.09 0.16
CA GLU A 102 -25.97 11.45 1.54
C GLU A 102 -24.47 11.35 1.74
N ILE A 103 -23.93 12.28 2.53
CA ILE A 103 -22.53 12.30 2.92
C ILE A 103 -22.43 11.83 4.36
N ILE A 104 -21.67 10.78 4.59
CA ILE A 104 -21.46 10.23 5.93
C ILE A 104 -19.98 10.11 6.27
N TRP A 105 -19.69 10.10 7.57
CA TRP A 105 -18.42 9.63 8.10
C TRP A 105 -18.60 8.21 8.64
N THR A 106 -17.69 7.29 8.29
CA THR A 106 -17.85 5.85 8.54
C THR A 106 -17.33 5.40 9.90
N GLY A 107 -16.52 6.22 10.56
CA GLY A 107 -15.86 5.89 11.81
C GLY A 107 -15.57 7.12 12.66
N ALA A 108 -14.47 7.08 13.39
CA ALA A 108 -13.95 8.17 14.19
C ALA A 108 -12.42 8.27 14.03
N ASN A 109 -11.88 9.48 14.24
CA ASN A 109 -10.45 9.76 14.11
C ASN A 109 -9.68 9.30 15.38
N VAL A 110 -9.88 8.05 15.77
CA VAL A 110 -9.27 7.44 16.96
C VAL A 110 -8.79 6.02 16.66
N ILE A 111 -7.72 5.60 17.31
CA ILE A 111 -7.15 4.25 17.13
C ILE A 111 -8.08 3.18 17.70
N LYS A 112 -8.68 3.45 18.87
CA LYS A 112 -9.58 2.51 19.54
C LYS A 112 -11.03 2.91 19.32
N ASN A 113 -11.68 2.29 18.35
CA ASN A 113 -13.11 2.44 18.09
C ASN A 113 -13.79 1.06 18.06
N ALA A 114 -14.32 0.66 19.21
CA ALA A 114 -14.92 -0.67 19.40
C ALA A 114 -16.46 -0.65 19.38
N THR A 115 -17.08 0.48 19.06
CA THR A 115 -18.52 0.65 19.14
C THR A 115 -19.18 0.46 17.77
N GLY A 116 -20.15 -0.45 17.69
CA GLY A 116 -20.94 -0.69 16.48
C GLY A 116 -20.20 -1.47 15.38
N TYR A 117 -20.77 -1.47 14.18
CA TYR A 117 -20.15 -2.08 13.00
C TYR A 117 -19.02 -1.22 12.47
N ASN A 118 -17.97 -1.86 12.00
CA ASN A 118 -16.85 -1.16 11.36
C ASN A 118 -17.15 -0.87 9.88
N LEU A 119 -17.88 0.22 9.63
CA LEU A 119 -18.23 0.65 8.26
C LEU A 119 -17.00 1.08 7.46
N THR A 120 -15.98 1.59 8.13
CA THR A 120 -14.71 1.95 7.48
C THR A 120 -14.10 0.72 6.81
N GLN A 121 -13.99 -0.39 7.54
CA GLN A 121 -13.43 -1.63 7.01
C GLN A 121 -14.32 -2.29 5.94
N LEU A 122 -15.63 -2.07 6.00
CA LEU A 122 -16.56 -2.53 4.97
C LEU A 122 -16.32 -1.84 3.62
N LEU A 123 -15.95 -0.55 3.66
CA LEU A 123 -15.73 0.27 2.46
C LEU A 123 -14.33 0.10 1.86
N VAL A 124 -13.33 -0.19 2.69
CA VAL A 124 -11.98 -0.52 2.21
C VAL A 124 -12.02 -1.87 1.48
N GLY A 125 -11.51 -1.91 0.26
CA GLY A 125 -11.58 -3.10 -0.60
C GLY A 125 -12.91 -3.28 -1.33
N SER A 126 -13.82 -2.29 -1.27
CA SER A 126 -15.13 -2.36 -1.94
C SER A 126 -15.12 -2.03 -3.43
N GLU A 127 -13.97 -1.62 -3.98
CA GLU A 127 -13.80 -1.21 -5.38
C GLU A 127 -14.82 -0.16 -5.85
N GLY A 128 -15.21 0.77 -4.94
CA GLY A 128 -16.17 1.82 -5.23
C GLY A 128 -17.63 1.37 -5.37
N THR A 129 -17.94 0.11 -5.06
CA THR A 129 -19.30 -0.45 -5.23
C THR A 129 -20.29 0.03 -4.17
N LEU A 130 -19.82 0.51 -3.03
CA LEU A 130 -20.64 0.91 -1.88
C LEU A 130 -20.80 2.42 -1.73
N GLY A 131 -19.92 3.22 -2.33
CA GLY A 131 -19.95 4.67 -2.24
C GLY A 131 -18.68 5.31 -2.80
N ILE A 132 -18.66 6.63 -2.86
CA ILE A 132 -17.57 7.44 -3.38
C ILE A 132 -16.83 8.07 -2.19
N VAL A 133 -15.58 7.68 -1.98
CA VAL A 133 -14.73 8.25 -0.93
C VAL A 133 -14.26 9.65 -1.35
N THR A 134 -14.48 10.65 -0.49
CA THR A 134 -14.11 12.04 -0.74
C THR A 134 -13.06 12.58 0.22
N LYS A 135 -12.99 12.05 1.44
CA LYS A 135 -11.89 12.31 2.39
C LYS A 135 -11.49 11.04 3.11
N ILE A 136 -10.24 10.96 3.47
CA ILE A 136 -9.61 9.80 4.08
C ILE A 136 -8.82 10.27 5.29
N VAL A 137 -9.01 9.61 6.42
CA VAL A 137 -8.19 9.79 7.63
C VAL A 137 -7.35 8.56 7.81
N LEU A 138 -6.02 8.72 7.68
CA LEU A 138 -5.06 7.63 7.83
C LEU A 138 -4.30 7.76 9.14
N LYS A 139 -4.10 6.62 9.78
CA LYS A 139 -3.14 6.45 10.88
C LYS A 139 -1.72 6.50 10.33
N LEU A 140 -0.85 7.19 11.03
CA LEU A 140 0.58 7.21 10.80
C LEU A 140 1.31 6.56 11.95
N ILE A 141 2.52 6.11 11.71
CA ILE A 141 3.45 5.65 12.73
C ILE A 141 4.72 6.49 12.69
N THR A 142 5.57 6.38 13.72
CA THR A 142 6.87 7.02 13.70
C THR A 142 7.74 6.42 12.59
N HIS A 143 8.46 7.27 11.87
CA HIS A 143 9.37 6.81 10.81
C HIS A 143 10.48 5.96 11.42
N PRO A 144 10.76 4.77 10.88
CA PRO A 144 11.90 3.96 11.30
C PRO A 144 13.21 4.76 11.19
N THR A 145 14.09 4.60 12.16
CA THR A 145 15.38 5.31 12.22
C THR A 145 16.53 4.54 11.60
N HIS A 146 16.33 3.27 11.37
CA HIS A 146 17.29 2.36 10.77
C HIS A 146 16.65 1.64 9.59
N ASP A 147 17.45 1.28 8.64
CA ASP A 147 17.05 0.53 7.47
C ASP A 147 18.26 -0.29 7.00
N MET A 148 18.09 -1.60 6.88
CA MET A 148 19.14 -2.49 6.41
C MET A 148 18.56 -3.44 5.37
N LEU A 149 19.21 -3.48 4.22
CA LEU A 149 18.86 -4.34 3.11
C LEU A 149 19.92 -5.41 2.91
N MET A 150 19.50 -6.66 2.80
CA MET A 150 20.38 -7.82 2.55
C MET A 150 19.86 -8.61 1.37
N LEU A 151 20.75 -9.03 0.48
CA LEU A 151 20.46 -10.00 -0.56
C LEU A 151 21.20 -11.31 -0.23
N VAL A 152 20.44 -12.35 0.09
CA VAL A 152 20.97 -13.64 0.56
C VAL A 152 20.80 -14.70 -0.53
N PRO A 153 21.90 -15.27 -1.07
CA PRO A 153 21.83 -16.31 -2.09
C PRO A 153 21.58 -17.71 -1.47
N PHE A 154 20.91 -18.58 -2.24
CA PHE A 154 20.64 -19.98 -1.90
C PHE A 154 20.95 -20.88 -3.07
N TYR A 155 21.48 -22.09 -2.79
CA TYR A 155 21.76 -23.08 -3.82
C TYR A 155 20.50 -23.64 -4.45
N GLU A 156 19.44 -23.82 -3.66
CA GLU A 156 18.13 -24.31 -4.10
C GLU A 156 17.01 -23.34 -3.71
N ALA A 157 16.02 -23.19 -4.58
CA ALA A 157 14.81 -22.37 -4.30
C ALA A 157 14.06 -22.86 -3.05
N LYS A 158 14.07 -24.17 -2.80
CA LYS A 158 13.48 -24.78 -1.60
C LYS A 158 14.11 -24.27 -0.31
N GLU A 159 15.43 -24.11 -0.28
CA GLU A 159 16.16 -23.59 0.89
C GLU A 159 15.75 -22.15 1.20
N ALA A 160 15.61 -21.31 0.16
CA ALA A 160 15.14 -19.95 0.31
C ALA A 160 13.72 -19.91 0.93
N CYS A 161 12.81 -20.75 0.45
CA CYS A 161 11.45 -20.85 1.03
C CYS A 161 11.48 -21.34 2.50
N GLN A 162 12.37 -22.27 2.84
CA GLN A 162 12.53 -22.74 4.23
C GLN A 162 13.11 -21.65 5.13
N ALA A 163 14.02 -20.82 4.61
CA ALA A 163 14.61 -19.71 5.35
C ALA A 163 13.54 -18.67 5.75
N VAL A 164 12.55 -18.38 4.90
CA VAL A 164 11.39 -17.52 5.24
C VAL A 164 10.73 -17.98 6.54
N SER A 165 10.36 -19.26 6.59
CA SER A 165 9.72 -19.83 7.80
C SER A 165 10.65 -19.81 9.02
N ALA A 166 11.96 -20.00 8.81
CA ALA A 166 12.93 -19.98 9.89
C ALA A 166 13.10 -18.58 10.49
N ILE A 167 13.12 -17.53 9.67
CA ILE A 167 13.19 -16.13 10.09
C ILE A 167 12.01 -15.81 11.03
N PHE A 168 10.76 -16.10 10.63
CA PHE A 168 9.60 -15.85 11.48
C PHE A 168 9.62 -16.68 12.77
N ARG A 169 10.02 -17.94 12.72
CA ARG A 169 10.14 -18.79 13.93
C ARG A 169 11.23 -18.31 14.89
N ALA A 170 12.24 -17.61 14.39
CA ALA A 170 13.24 -16.95 15.22
C ALA A 170 12.73 -15.65 15.88
N GLY A 171 11.47 -15.26 15.64
CA GLY A 171 10.88 -14.04 16.19
C GLY A 171 11.27 -12.76 15.44
N ILE A 172 11.85 -12.89 14.25
CA ILE A 172 12.26 -11.76 13.42
C ILE A 172 11.13 -11.47 12.43
N VAL A 173 10.69 -10.22 12.38
CA VAL A 173 9.69 -9.75 11.41
C VAL A 173 10.37 -8.71 10.51
N PRO A 174 10.82 -9.12 9.32
CA PRO A 174 11.45 -8.20 8.37
C PRO A 174 10.42 -7.19 7.84
N SER A 175 10.87 -5.97 7.51
CA SER A 175 10.03 -4.95 6.90
C SER A 175 9.76 -5.19 5.41
N GLY A 176 10.64 -5.95 4.75
CA GLY A 176 10.46 -6.46 3.40
C GLY A 176 11.09 -7.85 3.26
N LEU A 177 10.44 -8.73 2.51
CA LEU A 177 10.93 -10.09 2.27
C LEU A 177 10.48 -10.56 0.89
N GLU A 178 11.40 -10.50 -0.08
CA GLU A 178 11.10 -10.80 -1.48
C GLU A 178 11.93 -12.00 -1.96
N PHE A 179 11.25 -12.95 -2.59
CA PHE A 179 11.90 -14.10 -3.22
C PHE A 179 12.16 -13.78 -4.69
N MET A 180 13.39 -14.05 -5.14
CA MET A 180 13.79 -13.83 -6.52
C MET A 180 14.57 -15.06 -7.04
N GLU A 181 14.15 -15.57 -8.19
CA GLU A 181 14.94 -16.57 -8.93
C GLU A 181 16.17 -15.91 -9.57
N ARG A 182 17.22 -16.70 -9.78
CA ARG A 182 18.44 -16.23 -10.42
C ARG A 182 18.18 -15.55 -11.76
N ASP A 183 17.35 -16.16 -12.61
CA ASP A 183 17.09 -15.67 -13.95
C ASP A 183 16.33 -14.32 -13.92
N ALA A 184 15.48 -14.09 -12.92
CA ALA A 184 14.82 -12.80 -12.71
C ALA A 184 15.83 -11.70 -12.36
N LEU A 185 16.82 -12.00 -11.52
CA LEU A 185 17.91 -11.06 -11.20
C LEU A 185 18.78 -10.76 -12.42
N LEU A 186 19.14 -11.77 -13.22
CA LEU A 186 19.93 -11.57 -14.43
C LEU A 186 19.18 -10.70 -15.45
N LEU A 187 17.88 -10.94 -15.66
CA LEU A 187 17.05 -10.10 -16.52
C LEU A 187 16.93 -8.67 -16.00
N ALA A 188 16.81 -8.50 -14.68
CA ALA A 188 16.77 -7.16 -14.07
C ALA A 188 18.10 -6.41 -14.29
N GLN A 189 19.24 -7.09 -14.14
CA GLN A 189 20.55 -6.51 -14.39
C GLN A 189 20.74 -6.10 -15.85
N GLU A 190 20.30 -6.93 -16.78
CA GLU A 190 20.33 -6.62 -18.21
C GLU A 190 19.44 -5.41 -18.55
N PHE A 191 18.24 -5.36 -17.96
CA PHE A 191 17.29 -4.27 -18.20
C PHE A 191 17.75 -2.92 -17.61
N THR A 192 18.36 -2.96 -16.41
CA THR A 192 18.82 -1.75 -15.71
C THR A 192 20.26 -1.36 -16.08
N GLU A 193 20.97 -2.22 -16.81
CA GLU A 193 22.41 -2.09 -17.08
C GLU A 193 23.26 -1.98 -15.80
N ASP A 194 22.74 -2.49 -14.66
CA ASP A 194 23.40 -2.48 -13.36
C ASP A 194 23.85 -3.90 -12.97
N TYR A 195 25.15 -4.13 -12.98
CA TYR A 195 25.80 -5.40 -12.64
C TYR A 195 26.54 -5.32 -11.29
N SER A 196 26.16 -4.41 -10.42
CA SER A 196 26.78 -4.22 -9.10
C SER A 196 26.59 -5.44 -8.17
N VAL A 197 25.48 -6.16 -8.33
CA VAL A 197 25.18 -7.41 -7.61
C VAL A 197 25.77 -8.58 -8.37
N LYS A 198 26.62 -9.38 -7.69
CA LYS A 198 27.19 -10.61 -8.30
C LYS A 198 26.23 -11.78 -8.13
N VAL A 199 25.68 -12.24 -9.23
CA VAL A 199 24.82 -13.43 -9.28
C VAL A 199 25.65 -14.62 -9.76
N ALA A 200 25.88 -15.61 -8.89
CA ALA A 200 26.67 -16.80 -9.22
C ALA A 200 25.81 -17.88 -9.87
N ASP A 201 26.39 -18.62 -10.83
CA ASP A 201 25.69 -19.71 -11.53
C ASP A 201 25.25 -20.86 -10.61
N SER A 202 25.91 -21.01 -9.45
CA SER A 202 25.60 -22.05 -8.46
C SER A 202 24.35 -21.74 -7.61
N HIS A 203 23.80 -20.55 -7.65
CA HIS A 203 22.66 -20.16 -6.84
C HIS A 203 21.37 -20.10 -7.68
N GLU A 204 20.33 -20.81 -7.27
CA GLU A 204 19.05 -20.83 -7.98
C GLU A 204 18.13 -19.68 -7.54
N ALA A 205 18.25 -19.27 -6.28
CA ALA A 205 17.34 -18.27 -5.70
C ALA A 205 18.03 -17.31 -4.73
N HIS A 206 17.38 -16.20 -4.50
CA HIS A 206 17.83 -15.16 -3.56
C HIS A 206 16.64 -14.69 -2.72
N LEU A 207 16.90 -14.29 -1.48
CA LEU A 207 15.97 -13.53 -0.67
C LEU A 207 16.50 -12.11 -0.49
N LEU A 208 15.69 -11.13 -0.87
CA LEU A 208 15.91 -9.75 -0.48
C LEU A 208 15.20 -9.54 0.86
N ILE A 209 15.97 -9.20 1.89
CA ILE A 209 15.50 -9.05 3.26
C ILE A 209 15.74 -7.61 3.69
N GLU A 210 14.69 -6.90 4.04
CA GLU A 210 14.75 -5.56 4.61
C GLU A 210 14.35 -5.61 6.09
N VAL A 211 15.13 -4.94 6.94
CA VAL A 211 14.83 -4.78 8.38
C VAL A 211 14.98 -3.32 8.76
N ASP A 212 14.02 -2.81 9.55
CA ASP A 212 13.93 -1.42 10.01
C ASP A 212 13.50 -1.31 11.48
#